data_c2e3ef1c1cc98e352a34f7536e3cbc96
#
_entry.id   c2e3ef1c1cc98e352a34f7536e3cbc96
#
_cell.length_a   1.000
_cell.length_b   1.000
_cell.length_c   1.000
_cell.angle_alpha   90.00
_cell.angle_beta   90.00
_cell.angle_gamma   90.00
#
_symmetry.space_group_name_H-M   'P 1'
#
loop_
_entity.id
_entity.type
_entity.pdbx_description
1 polymer ?
#
loop_
_entity_poly.entity_id
_entity_poly.type
_entity_poly.pdbx_seq_one_letter_code
_entity_poly.pdbx_strand_id
1 'polypeptide(L)'
;MSISVEIARRIMEACKQRAQELRSPVSIAIVDAGGHLVLFERMMAPYGWATGNISLAKASTAVMFNQSTDAVAQWGSGIPGFASSMASMTQGKFIMAAGGWPIRMGGTTIGGIGVSGGNAPGRDDDIARAGLAAIAQPPAAPVPSYRPPQQPSLQPTPAYPSMPSPAPSSAPAPGVASVPQTSNSMYLGNEREPSSDDEQLPFEDYHESNGGQL
;
A
#
# COMPACT_ATOMS: atom_id res chain seq x y z
N MET A 1 20.60 -8.58 11.40
CA MET A 1 20.56 -8.62 9.93
C MET A 1 19.18 -8.12 9.53
N SER A 2 19.06 -7.25 8.54
CA SER A 2 17.77 -6.72 8.09
C SER A 2 17.38 -7.32 6.73
N ILE A 3 16.09 -7.28 6.39
CA ILE A 3 15.58 -7.79 5.12
C ILE A 3 16.15 -6.98 3.95
N SER A 4 16.56 -7.65 2.87
CA SER A 4 16.93 -6.97 1.63
C SER A 4 15.69 -6.63 0.78
N VAL A 5 15.83 -5.61 -0.08
CA VAL A 5 14.76 -5.20 -0.99
C VAL A 5 14.39 -6.33 -1.96
N GLU A 6 15.35 -7.15 -2.37
CA GLU A 6 15.12 -8.29 -3.27
C GLU A 6 14.23 -9.36 -2.60
N ILE A 7 14.51 -9.67 -1.34
CA ILE A 7 13.66 -10.59 -0.56
C ILE A 7 12.27 -9.99 -0.36
N ALA A 8 12.18 -8.70 -0.02
CA ALA A 8 10.92 -8.01 0.15
C ALA A 8 10.09 -8.04 -1.14
N ARG A 9 10.71 -7.83 -2.31
CA ARG A 9 10.02 -7.91 -3.62
C ARG A 9 9.50 -9.32 -3.91
N ARG A 10 10.27 -10.37 -3.63
CA ARG A 10 9.81 -11.75 -3.82
C ARG A 10 8.58 -12.06 -2.97
N ILE A 11 8.59 -11.64 -1.71
CA ILE A 11 7.45 -11.78 -0.81
C ILE A 11 6.24 -11.01 -1.37
N MET A 12 6.44 -9.75 -1.76
CA MET A 12 5.39 -8.89 -2.30
C MET A 12 4.72 -9.51 -3.53
N GLU A 13 5.50 -9.98 -4.51
CA GLU A 13 4.96 -10.57 -5.73
C GLU A 13 4.14 -11.85 -5.44
N ALA A 14 4.61 -12.71 -4.53
CA ALA A 14 3.85 -13.90 -4.15
C ALA A 14 2.53 -13.55 -3.44
N CYS A 15 2.53 -12.53 -2.58
CA CYS A 15 1.31 -12.03 -1.95
C CYS A 15 0.33 -11.48 -2.99
N LYS A 16 0.80 -10.69 -3.95
CA LYS A 16 -0.02 -10.13 -5.02
C LYS A 16 -0.64 -11.22 -5.89
N GLN A 17 0.17 -12.20 -6.28
CA GLN A 17 -0.33 -13.34 -7.04
C GLN A 17 -1.43 -14.05 -6.26
N ARG A 18 -1.21 -14.34 -4.98
CA ARG A 18 -2.22 -15.00 -4.14
C ARG A 18 -3.48 -14.17 -3.99
N ALA A 19 -3.35 -12.86 -3.79
CA ALA A 19 -4.48 -11.94 -3.71
C ALA A 19 -5.30 -11.91 -5.01
N GLN A 20 -4.64 -11.97 -6.17
CA GLN A 20 -5.30 -12.05 -7.49
C GLN A 20 -6.06 -13.37 -7.66
N GLU A 21 -5.44 -14.51 -7.32
CA GLU A 21 -6.08 -15.84 -7.35
C GLU A 21 -7.36 -15.85 -6.50
N LEU A 22 -7.31 -15.21 -5.34
CA LEU A 22 -8.43 -15.10 -4.41
C LEU A 22 -9.43 -13.98 -4.76
N ARG A 23 -9.15 -13.17 -5.80
CA ARG A 23 -9.91 -11.97 -6.15
C ARG A 23 -10.14 -11.06 -4.94
N SER A 24 -9.12 -10.90 -4.14
CA SER A 24 -9.16 -10.17 -2.86
C SER A 24 -8.09 -9.07 -2.87
N PRO A 25 -8.41 -7.87 -3.41
CA PRO A 25 -7.45 -6.77 -3.42
C PRO A 25 -7.16 -6.31 -1.99
N VAL A 26 -5.88 -6.23 -1.66
CA VAL A 26 -5.37 -5.94 -0.32
C VAL A 26 -4.32 -4.84 -0.34
N SER A 27 -3.97 -4.33 0.84
CA SER A 27 -2.74 -3.59 1.08
C SER A 27 -1.72 -4.50 1.75
N ILE A 28 -0.47 -4.43 1.31
CA ILE A 28 0.63 -5.25 1.79
C ILE A 28 1.76 -4.32 2.22
N ALA A 29 2.24 -4.49 3.43
CA ALA A 29 3.39 -3.75 3.97
C ALA A 29 4.48 -4.73 4.40
N ILE A 30 5.73 -4.42 4.08
CA ILE A 30 6.91 -5.15 4.54
C ILE A 30 7.80 -4.17 5.28
N VAL A 31 8.14 -4.51 6.52
CA VAL A 31 9.04 -3.71 7.37
C VAL A 31 10.33 -4.48 7.65
N ASP A 32 11.38 -3.75 8.00
CA ASP A 32 12.64 -4.33 8.47
C ASP A 32 12.56 -4.81 9.93
N ALA A 33 13.67 -5.33 10.46
CA ALA A 33 13.74 -5.81 11.84
C ALA A 33 13.55 -4.70 12.89
N GLY A 34 13.67 -3.44 12.51
CA GLY A 34 13.40 -2.26 13.36
C GLY A 34 11.96 -1.75 13.23
N GLY A 35 11.14 -2.37 12.38
CA GLY A 35 9.75 -1.92 12.12
C GLY A 35 9.65 -0.75 11.12
N HIS A 36 10.73 -0.41 10.41
CA HIS A 36 10.71 0.62 9.39
C HIS A 36 10.22 0.07 8.05
N LEU A 37 9.42 0.86 7.36
CA LEU A 37 8.85 0.46 6.07
C LEU A 37 9.95 0.27 5.01
N VAL A 38 9.97 -0.92 4.40
CA VAL A 38 10.86 -1.28 3.29
C VAL A 38 10.13 -1.28 1.97
N LEU A 39 8.92 -1.89 1.94
CA LEU A 39 8.12 -1.97 0.73
C LEU A 39 6.63 -1.94 1.08
N PHE A 40 5.87 -1.23 0.29
CA PHE A 40 4.43 -1.11 0.44
C PHE A 40 3.75 -1.14 -0.92
N GLU A 41 2.67 -1.90 -1.02
CA GLU A 41 1.81 -1.88 -2.19
C GLU A 41 0.35 -1.95 -1.78
N ARG A 42 -0.48 -1.14 -2.43
CA ARG A 42 -1.92 -1.13 -2.25
C ARG A 42 -2.61 -1.53 -3.54
N MET A 43 -3.25 -2.70 -3.53
CA MET A 43 -4.16 -3.12 -4.59
C MET A 43 -5.49 -2.40 -4.37
N MET A 44 -5.87 -1.52 -5.31
CA MET A 44 -6.98 -0.59 -5.13
C MET A 44 -8.33 -1.31 -4.91
N ALA A 45 -8.73 -1.44 -3.64
CA ALA A 45 -10.07 -1.86 -3.27
C ALA A 45 -10.98 -0.63 -3.11
N PRO A 46 -12.27 -0.70 -3.50
CA PRO A 46 -13.18 0.46 -3.49
C PRO A 46 -13.33 1.12 -2.10
N TYR A 47 -13.29 0.35 -1.02
CA TYR A 47 -13.59 0.81 0.34
C TYR A 47 -12.43 0.65 1.32
N GLY A 48 -11.22 0.44 0.85
CA GLY A 48 -10.09 0.06 1.71
C GLY A 48 -9.15 1.22 2.06
N TRP A 49 -9.63 2.45 2.35
CA TRP A 49 -8.75 3.59 2.62
C TRP A 49 -7.84 3.38 3.86
N ALA A 50 -8.33 2.70 4.90
CA ALA A 50 -7.57 2.44 6.12
C ALA A 50 -6.62 1.23 6.00
N THR A 51 -6.80 0.36 5.00
CA THR A 51 -6.07 -0.93 4.90
C THR A 51 -4.57 -0.76 4.81
N GLY A 52 -4.10 0.36 4.24
CA GLY A 52 -2.67 0.68 4.18
C GLY A 52 -2.06 0.83 5.57
N ASN A 53 -2.65 1.65 6.42
CA ASN A 53 -2.18 1.86 7.79
C ASN A 53 -2.31 0.58 8.63
N ILE A 54 -3.38 -0.17 8.44
CA ILE A 54 -3.61 -1.44 9.13
C ILE A 54 -2.56 -2.48 8.72
N SER A 55 -2.22 -2.59 7.44
CA SER A 55 -1.17 -3.51 6.99
C SER A 55 0.21 -3.17 7.58
N LEU A 56 0.55 -1.88 7.64
CA LEU A 56 1.78 -1.42 8.29
C LEU A 56 1.78 -1.72 9.79
N ALA A 57 0.67 -1.47 10.49
CA ALA A 57 0.55 -1.80 11.90
C ALA A 57 0.67 -3.32 12.17
N LYS A 58 0.08 -4.16 11.31
CA LYS A 58 0.24 -5.63 11.38
C LYS A 58 1.71 -6.05 11.22
N ALA A 59 2.41 -5.52 10.22
CA ALA A 59 3.82 -5.81 10.00
C ALA A 59 4.68 -5.40 11.20
N SER A 60 4.46 -4.20 11.74
CA SER A 60 5.17 -3.67 12.91
C SER A 60 4.89 -4.49 14.17
N THR A 61 3.63 -4.84 14.43
CA THR A 61 3.23 -5.71 15.55
C THR A 61 3.93 -7.06 15.48
N ALA A 62 3.99 -7.67 14.29
CA ALA A 62 4.61 -8.97 14.09
C ALA A 62 6.11 -8.96 14.41
N VAL A 63 6.83 -7.90 14.06
CA VAL A 63 8.25 -7.72 14.41
C VAL A 63 8.42 -7.46 15.91
N MET A 64 7.61 -6.57 16.45
CA MET A 64 7.67 -6.14 17.86
C MET A 64 7.54 -7.32 18.83
N PHE A 65 6.64 -8.26 18.54
CA PHE A 65 6.39 -9.42 19.39
C PHE A 65 7.05 -10.70 18.86
N ASN A 66 7.68 -10.65 17.72
CA ASN A 66 8.26 -11.82 17.04
C ASN A 66 7.24 -12.99 16.91
N GLN A 67 5.97 -12.65 16.68
CA GLN A 67 4.84 -13.58 16.58
C GLN A 67 3.86 -13.11 15.51
N SER A 68 2.98 -14.01 15.04
CA SER A 68 1.87 -13.58 14.21
C SER A 68 0.93 -12.67 15.00
N THR A 69 0.31 -11.72 14.31
CA THR A 69 -0.64 -10.79 14.96
C THR A 69 -1.88 -11.48 15.49
N ASP A 70 -2.23 -12.64 14.94
CA ASP A 70 -3.27 -13.52 15.48
C ASP A 70 -2.86 -14.12 16.84
N ALA A 71 -1.63 -14.62 16.95
CA ALA A 71 -1.11 -15.12 18.24
C ALA A 71 -1.06 -14.01 19.29
N VAL A 72 -0.66 -12.79 18.91
CA VAL A 72 -0.71 -11.63 19.81
C VAL A 72 -2.15 -11.33 20.25
N ALA A 73 -3.13 -11.43 19.35
CA ALA A 73 -4.53 -11.23 19.67
C ALA A 73 -5.06 -12.29 20.67
N GLN A 74 -4.66 -13.56 20.51
CA GLN A 74 -5.11 -14.65 21.37
C GLN A 74 -4.78 -14.42 22.86
N TRP A 75 -3.57 -14.01 23.16
CA TRP A 75 -3.20 -13.75 24.56
C TRP A 75 -3.46 -12.30 25.00
N GLY A 76 -3.29 -11.34 24.09
CA GLY A 76 -3.42 -9.91 24.39
C GLY A 76 -4.87 -9.50 24.69
N SER A 77 -5.87 -10.16 24.09
CA SER A 77 -7.30 -9.88 24.37
C SER A 77 -7.72 -10.16 25.81
N GLY A 78 -6.99 -11.02 26.51
CA GLY A 78 -7.22 -11.29 27.93
C GLY A 78 -6.68 -10.22 28.88
N ILE A 79 -5.97 -9.20 28.38
CA ILE A 79 -5.36 -8.15 29.20
C ILE A 79 -6.09 -6.84 29.01
N PRO A 80 -6.86 -6.34 30.00
CA PRO A 80 -7.61 -5.10 29.89
C PRO A 80 -6.71 -3.92 29.54
N GLY A 81 -7.11 -3.11 28.53
CA GLY A 81 -6.35 -1.92 28.12
C GLY A 81 -5.08 -2.18 27.34
N PHE A 82 -4.67 -3.45 27.14
CA PHE A 82 -3.42 -3.76 26.42
C PHE A 82 -3.41 -3.17 25.01
N ALA A 83 -4.45 -3.41 24.22
CA ALA A 83 -4.51 -2.93 22.84
C ALA A 83 -4.43 -1.41 22.74
N SER A 84 -5.16 -0.67 23.57
CA SER A 84 -5.17 0.78 23.57
C SER A 84 -3.84 1.36 24.06
N SER A 85 -3.27 0.79 25.11
CA SER A 85 -1.96 1.20 25.62
C SER A 85 -0.86 1.00 24.59
N MET A 86 -0.83 -0.17 23.95
CA MET A 86 0.15 -0.46 22.90
C MET A 86 -0.05 0.42 21.66
N ALA A 87 -1.29 0.65 21.24
CA ALA A 87 -1.58 1.55 20.13
C ALA A 87 -1.10 2.99 20.41
N SER A 88 -1.34 3.50 21.63
CA SER A 88 -0.84 4.81 22.05
C SER A 88 0.68 4.88 22.08
N MET A 89 1.34 3.93 22.72
CA MET A 89 2.81 3.88 22.82
C MET A 89 3.49 3.80 21.47
N THR A 90 2.89 3.11 20.50
CA THR A 90 3.46 2.87 19.18
C THR A 90 2.95 3.85 18.13
N GLN A 91 2.21 4.88 18.51
CA GLN A 91 1.64 5.87 17.60
C GLN A 91 0.79 5.20 16.48
N GLY A 92 -0.05 4.25 16.86
CA GLY A 92 -0.90 3.50 15.94
C GLY A 92 -0.22 2.37 15.17
N LYS A 93 1.05 2.06 15.45
CA LYS A 93 1.78 0.97 14.78
C LYS A 93 1.58 -0.39 15.47
N PHE A 94 0.47 -0.56 16.18
CA PHE A 94 0.11 -1.81 16.85
C PHE A 94 -1.33 -2.17 16.55
N ILE A 95 -1.56 -3.45 16.23
CA ILE A 95 -2.92 -3.97 16.03
C ILE A 95 -2.97 -5.49 16.29
N MET A 96 -4.03 -5.93 16.95
CA MET A 96 -4.30 -7.35 17.24
C MET A 96 -5.32 -7.89 16.21
N ALA A 97 -4.87 -8.13 14.99
CA ALA A 97 -5.72 -8.67 13.93
C ALA A 97 -4.89 -9.55 12.99
N ALA A 98 -5.39 -10.72 12.61
CA ALA A 98 -4.71 -11.69 11.74
C ALA A 98 -4.20 -11.08 10.43
N GLY A 99 -3.12 -11.63 9.87
CA GLY A 99 -2.49 -11.19 8.62
C GLY A 99 -1.15 -10.49 8.79
N GLY A 100 -0.60 -10.43 10.01
CA GLY A 100 0.76 -9.98 10.28
C GLY A 100 1.66 -11.14 10.68
N TRP A 101 2.87 -11.24 10.09
CA TRP A 101 3.83 -12.31 10.35
C TRP A 101 5.27 -11.80 10.41
N PRO A 102 6.10 -12.31 11.34
CA PRO A 102 7.53 -12.06 11.29
C PRO A 102 8.15 -12.80 10.10
N ILE A 103 9.05 -12.13 9.39
CA ILE A 103 9.86 -12.71 8.32
C ILE A 103 11.14 -13.23 8.95
N ARG A 104 11.35 -14.54 8.87
CA ARG A 104 12.52 -15.19 9.49
C ARG A 104 13.43 -15.81 8.43
N MET A 105 14.74 -15.72 8.70
CA MET A 105 15.77 -16.40 7.90
C MET A 105 16.82 -16.97 8.85
N GLY A 106 17.10 -18.26 8.73
CA GLY A 106 18.04 -18.95 9.64
C GLY A 106 17.67 -18.82 11.13
N GLY A 107 16.37 -18.82 11.44
CA GLY A 107 15.87 -18.68 12.81
C GLY A 107 15.82 -17.24 13.35
N THR A 108 16.42 -16.28 12.63
CA THR A 108 16.44 -14.86 13.01
C THR A 108 15.34 -14.09 12.31
N THR A 109 14.65 -13.20 13.04
CA THR A 109 13.69 -12.27 12.45
C THR A 109 14.43 -11.15 11.75
N ILE A 110 14.22 -11.02 10.44
CA ILE A 110 14.85 -10.03 9.58
C ILE A 110 13.89 -8.90 9.17
N GLY A 111 12.61 -9.05 9.47
CA GLY A 111 11.55 -8.10 9.14
C GLY A 111 10.17 -8.64 9.48
N GLY A 112 9.15 -7.93 9.02
CA GLY A 112 7.75 -8.33 9.18
C GLY A 112 6.93 -8.03 7.94
N ILE A 113 5.88 -8.80 7.74
CA ILE A 113 4.85 -8.57 6.72
C ILE A 113 3.51 -8.34 7.38
N GLY A 114 2.72 -7.45 6.80
CA GLY A 114 1.32 -7.25 7.17
C GLY A 114 0.44 -7.11 5.94
N VAL A 115 -0.68 -7.81 5.94
CA VAL A 115 -1.69 -7.79 4.89
C VAL A 115 -3.02 -7.35 5.46
N SER A 116 -3.74 -6.48 4.77
CA SER A 116 -5.05 -5.99 5.20
C SER A 116 -5.95 -5.65 4.01
N GLY A 117 -7.24 -5.93 4.15
CA GLY A 117 -8.25 -5.62 3.16
C GLY A 117 -8.91 -6.85 2.53
N GLY A 118 -8.59 -8.03 3.00
CA GLY A 118 -9.19 -9.28 2.51
C GLY A 118 -10.71 -9.27 2.60
N ASN A 119 -11.36 -9.75 1.55
CA ASN A 119 -12.82 -9.73 1.38
C ASN A 119 -13.54 -10.92 2.06
N ALA A 120 -12.82 -11.75 2.82
CA ALA A 120 -13.36 -12.85 3.61
C ALA A 120 -12.46 -13.14 4.82
N PRO A 121 -12.99 -13.76 5.89
CA PRO A 121 -12.20 -14.18 7.04
C PRO A 121 -11.00 -15.04 6.64
N GLY A 122 -9.85 -14.78 7.26
CA GLY A 122 -8.61 -15.52 7.02
C GLY A 122 -7.85 -15.14 5.74
N ARG A 123 -8.42 -14.31 4.85
CA ARG A 123 -7.77 -13.91 3.59
C ARG A 123 -6.44 -13.20 3.78
N ASP A 124 -6.38 -12.27 4.73
CA ASP A 124 -5.16 -11.52 5.04
C ASP A 124 -4.04 -12.47 5.44
N ASP A 125 -4.35 -13.45 6.28
CA ASP A 125 -3.39 -14.46 6.77
C ASP A 125 -2.93 -15.40 5.65
N ASP A 126 -3.86 -15.89 4.83
CA ASP A 126 -3.58 -16.74 3.68
C ASP A 126 -2.62 -16.05 2.68
N ILE A 127 -2.89 -14.79 2.37
CA ILE A 127 -2.04 -13.99 1.48
C ILE A 127 -0.66 -13.74 2.09
N ALA A 128 -0.59 -13.39 3.38
CA ALA A 128 0.69 -13.17 4.07
C ALA A 128 1.56 -14.44 4.07
N ARG A 129 0.96 -15.60 4.36
CA ARG A 129 1.65 -16.89 4.35
C ARG A 129 2.15 -17.30 2.97
N ALA A 130 1.41 -16.99 1.90
CA ALA A 130 1.87 -17.21 0.54
C ALA A 130 3.16 -16.44 0.24
N GLY A 131 3.25 -15.19 0.71
CA GLY A 131 4.49 -14.41 0.62
C GLY A 131 5.66 -15.05 1.37
N LEU A 132 5.44 -15.54 2.59
CA LEU A 132 6.48 -16.21 3.37
C LEU A 132 6.94 -17.53 2.72
N ALA A 133 6.03 -18.28 2.14
CA ALA A 133 6.35 -19.53 1.43
C ALA A 133 7.31 -19.30 0.26
N ALA A 134 7.23 -18.15 -0.40
CA ALA A 134 8.10 -17.80 -1.53
C ALA A 134 9.59 -17.67 -1.16
N ILE A 135 9.91 -17.39 0.10
CA ILE A 135 11.30 -17.31 0.58
C ILE A 135 11.78 -18.59 1.27
N ALA A 136 10.86 -19.46 1.68
CA ALA A 136 11.18 -20.77 2.22
C ALA A 136 11.64 -21.77 1.12
N GLN A 137 11.28 -21.51 -0.15
CA GLN A 137 11.71 -22.29 -1.29
C GLN A 137 13.04 -21.76 -1.84
N PRO A 138 13.98 -22.63 -2.27
CA PRO A 138 15.13 -22.18 -3.05
C PRO A 138 14.66 -21.36 -4.26
N PRO A 139 15.41 -20.35 -4.71
CA PRO A 139 15.05 -19.59 -5.90
C PRO A 139 14.78 -20.56 -7.04
N ALA A 140 13.62 -20.42 -7.70
CA ALA A 140 13.35 -21.15 -8.93
C ALA A 140 14.52 -20.90 -9.89
N ALA A 141 15.00 -21.96 -10.54
CA ALA A 141 16.07 -21.82 -11.53
C ALA A 141 15.71 -20.71 -12.51
N PRO A 142 16.66 -19.84 -12.90
CA PRO A 142 16.39 -18.74 -13.79
C PRO A 142 15.72 -19.29 -15.05
N VAL A 143 14.49 -18.86 -15.32
CA VAL A 143 13.82 -19.14 -16.58
C VAL A 143 14.75 -18.66 -17.70
N PRO A 144 15.06 -19.50 -18.71
CA PRO A 144 15.91 -19.07 -19.82
C PRO A 144 15.35 -17.77 -20.37
N SER A 145 16.16 -16.70 -20.35
CA SER A 145 15.78 -15.43 -20.93
C SER A 145 15.41 -15.67 -22.39
N TYR A 146 14.14 -15.37 -22.73
CA TYR A 146 13.72 -15.40 -24.13
C TYR A 146 14.66 -14.47 -24.93
N ARG A 147 15.52 -15.08 -25.72
CA ARG A 147 16.33 -14.36 -26.71
C ARG A 147 15.42 -14.19 -27.93
N PRO A 148 14.93 -12.98 -28.22
CA PRO A 148 14.15 -12.81 -29.45
C PRO A 148 14.96 -13.27 -30.64
N PRO A 149 14.33 -13.86 -31.66
CA PRO A 149 15.02 -14.25 -32.90
C PRO A 149 15.79 -13.03 -33.41
N GLN A 150 17.08 -13.22 -33.70
CA GLN A 150 17.87 -12.15 -34.32
C GLN A 150 17.19 -11.84 -35.64
N GLN A 151 16.70 -10.61 -35.78
CA GLN A 151 16.22 -10.14 -37.08
C GLN A 151 17.36 -10.25 -38.10
N PRO A 152 17.08 -10.79 -39.27
CA PRO A 152 18.06 -10.76 -40.36
C PRO A 152 18.53 -9.33 -40.57
N SER A 153 19.82 -9.11 -40.60
CA SER A 153 20.39 -7.79 -40.91
C SER A 153 19.79 -7.29 -42.23
N LEU A 154 19.02 -6.24 -42.16
CA LEU A 154 18.51 -5.57 -43.35
C LEU A 154 19.69 -5.11 -44.14
N GLN A 155 19.88 -5.64 -45.37
CA GLN A 155 20.84 -5.13 -46.31
C GLN A 155 20.52 -3.65 -46.61
N PRO A 156 21.50 -2.76 -46.72
CA PRO A 156 21.22 -1.37 -47.02
C PRO A 156 20.49 -1.26 -48.34
N THR A 157 19.29 -0.68 -48.30
CA THR A 157 18.51 -0.36 -49.49
C THR A 157 19.30 0.56 -50.39
N PRO A 158 19.40 0.31 -51.70
CA PRO A 158 20.10 1.22 -52.62
C PRO A 158 19.46 2.61 -52.52
N ALA A 159 20.34 3.64 -52.43
CA ALA A 159 19.94 5.02 -52.32
C ALA A 159 19.04 5.42 -53.51
N TYR A 160 17.83 5.86 -53.23
CA TYR A 160 16.96 6.49 -54.20
C TYR A 160 17.61 7.81 -54.66
N PRO A 161 17.59 8.12 -55.98
CA PRO A 161 18.06 9.42 -56.45
C PRO A 161 17.24 10.55 -55.80
N SER A 162 17.92 11.51 -55.23
CA SER A 162 17.33 12.68 -54.59
C SER A 162 16.49 13.47 -55.59
N MET A 163 15.21 13.61 -55.31
CA MET A 163 14.32 14.53 -56.05
C MET A 163 14.75 15.98 -55.80
N PRO A 164 14.72 16.84 -56.82
CA PRO A 164 15.08 18.26 -56.63
C PRO A 164 14.06 18.92 -55.66
N SER A 165 14.57 19.69 -54.71
CA SER A 165 13.77 20.47 -53.79
C SER A 165 12.83 21.44 -54.51
N PRO A 166 11.56 21.54 -54.12
CA PRO A 166 10.68 22.57 -54.69
C PRO A 166 11.15 23.98 -54.27
N ALA A 167 11.05 24.91 -55.20
CA ALA A 167 11.41 26.32 -55.00
C ALA A 167 10.56 26.96 -53.91
N PRO A 168 11.09 27.92 -53.13
CA PRO A 168 10.34 28.57 -52.06
C PRO A 168 9.16 29.38 -52.64
N SER A 169 7.96 29.02 -52.23
CA SER A 169 6.75 29.76 -52.50
C SER A 169 6.70 31.00 -51.61
N SER A 170 6.74 32.18 -52.21
CA SER A 170 6.56 33.47 -51.57
C SER A 170 5.06 33.71 -51.37
N ALA A 171 4.47 33.15 -50.33
CA ALA A 171 3.13 33.55 -49.87
C ALA A 171 3.29 34.33 -48.53
N PRO A 172 2.61 35.48 -48.36
CA PRO A 172 2.69 36.25 -47.11
C PRO A 172 2.02 35.49 -45.98
N ALA A 173 2.65 35.52 -44.80
CA ALA A 173 2.09 34.92 -43.58
C ALA A 173 0.78 35.57 -43.18
N PRO A 174 -0.26 34.79 -42.81
CA PRO A 174 -1.48 35.35 -42.22
C PRO A 174 -1.15 35.91 -40.83
N GLY A 175 -1.67 37.11 -40.54
CA GLY A 175 -1.49 37.82 -39.31
C GLY A 175 -1.89 37.01 -38.08
N VAL A 176 -1.04 37.03 -37.07
CA VAL A 176 -1.32 36.43 -35.74
C VAL A 176 -2.39 37.27 -35.07
N ALA A 177 -3.62 36.77 -34.99
CA ALA A 177 -4.65 37.35 -34.15
C ALA A 177 -4.24 37.21 -32.68
N SER A 178 -4.10 38.33 -31.98
CA SER A 178 -3.86 38.40 -30.54
C SER A 178 -5.00 37.76 -29.77
N VAL A 179 -4.72 36.72 -29.03
CA VAL A 179 -5.63 36.09 -28.07
C VAL A 179 -5.73 37.01 -26.85
N PRO A 180 -6.93 37.44 -26.40
CA PRO A 180 -7.06 38.22 -25.18
C PRO A 180 -6.70 37.33 -23.97
N GLN A 181 -5.77 37.83 -23.16
CA GLN A 181 -5.48 37.27 -21.84
C GLN A 181 -6.68 37.54 -20.92
N THR A 182 -7.48 36.52 -20.67
CA THR A 182 -8.42 36.56 -19.53
C THR A 182 -7.62 36.30 -18.26
N SER A 183 -7.46 37.37 -17.46
CA SER A 183 -6.96 37.30 -16.10
C SER A 183 -7.87 36.42 -15.26
N ASN A 184 -7.40 35.21 -14.91
CA ASN A 184 -8.09 34.35 -13.96
C ASN A 184 -7.73 34.75 -12.53
N SER A 185 -8.41 35.82 -12.07
CA SER A 185 -8.42 36.26 -10.68
C SER A 185 -9.70 35.75 -10.04
N MET A 186 -9.72 34.49 -9.61
CA MET A 186 -10.78 33.95 -8.76
C MET A 186 -10.24 32.83 -7.88
N TYR A 187 -9.44 33.20 -6.88
CA TYR A 187 -9.26 32.43 -5.65
C TYR A 187 -8.61 33.33 -4.60
N LEU A 188 -9.38 34.30 -4.10
CA LEU A 188 -9.10 34.94 -2.83
C LEU A 188 -10.44 35.38 -2.23
N GLY A 189 -10.72 34.86 -1.05
CA GLY A 189 -11.69 35.46 -0.15
C GLY A 189 -12.94 34.65 0.08
N ASN A 190 -12.94 33.84 1.09
CA ASN A 190 -13.99 33.85 2.09
C ASN A 190 -13.47 33.20 3.39
N GLU A 191 -12.66 33.97 4.11
CA GLU A 191 -12.53 33.79 5.55
C GLU A 191 -13.84 34.25 6.17
N ARG A 192 -14.71 33.30 6.53
CA ARG A 192 -15.81 33.54 7.43
C ARG A 192 -15.25 33.47 8.84
N GLU A 193 -15.23 34.61 9.54
CA GLU A 193 -15.11 34.65 10.98
C GLU A 193 -16.23 33.81 11.61
N PRO A 194 -15.94 32.98 12.66
CA PRO A 194 -16.97 32.27 13.37
C PRO A 194 -17.83 33.24 14.17
N SER A 195 -19.13 33.26 13.92
CA SER A 195 -20.10 34.01 14.72
C SER A 195 -20.22 33.36 16.10
N SER A 196 -20.25 34.21 17.12
CA SER A 196 -20.26 33.90 18.56
C SER A 196 -21.60 33.41 19.10
N ASP A 197 -22.38 32.65 18.36
CA ASP A 197 -23.70 32.15 18.77
C ASP A 197 -23.84 30.65 18.59
N ASP A 198 -22.86 29.88 19.07
CA ASP A 198 -23.06 28.46 19.32
C ASP A 198 -23.57 28.27 20.74
N GLU A 199 -24.87 28.26 20.81
CA GLU A 199 -25.70 27.89 21.96
C GLU A 199 -25.29 26.47 22.44
N GLN A 200 -24.80 26.40 23.68
CA GLN A 200 -24.49 25.19 24.39
C GLN A 200 -25.78 24.38 24.58
N LEU A 201 -25.88 23.25 23.89
CA LEU A 201 -26.90 22.24 24.21
C LEU A 201 -26.58 21.60 25.55
N PRO A 202 -27.57 21.51 26.47
CA PRO A 202 -27.37 20.89 27.78
C PRO A 202 -27.16 19.37 27.65
N PHE A 203 -26.14 18.90 28.35
CA PHE A 203 -25.90 17.47 28.60
C PHE A 203 -27.09 16.94 29.41
N GLU A 204 -27.91 16.10 28.81
CA GLU A 204 -28.90 15.31 29.56
C GLU A 204 -28.20 14.15 30.27
N ASP A 205 -28.31 14.20 31.62
CA ASP A 205 -27.91 13.13 32.52
C ASP A 205 -28.74 11.88 32.25
N TYR A 206 -28.09 10.84 31.71
CA TYR A 206 -28.64 9.49 31.78
C TYR A 206 -28.43 8.92 33.18
N HIS A 207 -29.39 9.20 34.07
CA HIS A 207 -29.50 8.52 35.34
C HIS A 207 -29.98 7.08 35.12
N GLU A 208 -29.24 6.18 35.70
CA GLU A 208 -29.54 4.79 35.96
C GLU A 208 -30.99 4.60 36.45
N SER A 209 -31.70 3.68 35.82
CA SER A 209 -32.79 2.97 36.48
C SER A 209 -32.54 1.47 36.38
N ASN A 210 -31.74 0.98 37.31
CA ASN A 210 -31.66 -0.44 37.62
C ASN A 210 -32.49 -0.67 38.89
N GLY A 211 -33.68 -1.09 38.70
CA GLY A 211 -34.65 -1.53 39.77
C GLY A 211 -35.13 -2.91 39.44
N GLY A 212 -34.63 -3.90 39.99
CA GLY A 212 -34.93 -4.91 40.97
C GLY A 212 -36.11 -5.85 40.65
N GLN A 213 -35.90 -7.12 41.11
CA GLN A 213 -36.88 -8.20 41.37
C GLN A 213 -37.20 -9.12 40.20
N LEU A 214 -36.95 -10.37 40.22
CA LEU A 214 -37.05 -11.56 41.11
C LEU A 214 -36.20 -12.68 40.48
#